data_2677290180d97480cb4203fc3c70d2af
#
_entry.id   2677290180d97480cb4203fc3c70d2af
#
_cell.length_a   1.000
_cell.length_b   1.000
_cell.length_c   1.000
_cell.angle_alpha   90.00
_cell.angle_beta   90.00
_cell.angle_gamma   90.00
#
_symmetry.space_group_name_H-M   'P 1'
#
loop_
_entity.id
_entity.type
_entity.pdbx_description
1 polymer ?
#
loop_
_entity_poly.entity_id
_entity_poly.type
_entity_poly.pdbx_seq_one_letter_code
_entity_poly.pdbx_strand_id
1 'polypeptide(L)'
;MKPVFFVPDRGDIVLMSFAPGSGAKLAGRRPAVVVSPQAYNTRVGLALFCPIVTEVKGYPFEVPLPPDLPVQGAILADQAVSLDWRAHRAERICSLPPSEIEEVLGKLRALTV
;
A
#
# COMPACT_ATOMS: atom_id res chain seq x y z
N MET A 1 -11.31 28.04 3.60
CA MET A 1 -10.56 27.15 2.73
C MET A 1 -11.16 25.76 2.71
N LYS A 2 -11.31 25.21 1.53
CA LYS A 2 -11.87 23.88 1.40
C LYS A 2 -10.81 22.81 1.67
N PRO A 3 -11.11 21.79 2.46
CA PRO A 3 -10.13 20.74 2.69
C PRO A 3 -9.84 19.97 1.40
N VAL A 4 -8.61 19.53 1.28
CA VAL A 4 -8.18 18.71 0.17
C VAL A 4 -8.28 17.27 0.62
N PHE A 5 -9.05 16.47 -0.10
CA PHE A 5 -9.21 15.07 0.22
C PHE A 5 -8.26 14.26 -0.62
N PHE A 6 -7.43 13.50 0.04
CA PHE A 6 -6.56 12.57 -0.64
C PHE A 6 -7.34 11.26 -0.88
N VAL A 7 -7.34 10.80 -2.11
CA VAL A 7 -7.86 9.49 -2.46
C VAL A 7 -6.68 8.67 -3.00
N PRO A 8 -6.38 7.53 -2.40
CA PRO A 8 -5.27 6.71 -2.88
C PRO A 8 -5.45 6.26 -4.31
N ASP A 9 -4.34 6.18 -5.05
CA ASP A 9 -4.33 5.68 -6.41
C ASP A 9 -3.32 4.56 -6.51
N ARG A 10 -3.50 3.71 -7.49
CA ARG A 10 -2.57 2.61 -7.74
C ARG A 10 -1.15 3.14 -7.87
N GLY A 11 -0.24 2.54 -7.12
CA GLY A 11 1.15 2.94 -7.12
C GLY A 11 1.53 3.91 -6.04
N ASP A 12 0.57 4.46 -5.31
CA ASP A 12 0.90 5.31 -4.16
C ASP A 12 1.47 4.45 -3.05
N ILE A 13 2.57 4.91 -2.46
CA ILE A 13 3.05 4.36 -1.20
C ILE A 13 2.50 5.27 -0.11
N VAL A 14 1.79 4.68 0.83
CA VAL A 14 1.11 5.43 1.89
C VAL A 14 1.57 4.96 3.26
N LEU A 15 1.46 5.86 4.22
CA LEU A 15 1.59 5.51 5.64
C LEU A 15 0.19 5.40 6.19
N MET A 16 -0.11 4.32 6.90
CA MET A 16 -1.47 4.09 7.38
C MET A 16 -1.46 3.27 8.66
N SER A 17 -2.59 3.31 9.36
CA SER A 17 -2.80 2.54 10.59
C SER A 17 -3.43 1.21 10.21
N PHE A 18 -2.73 0.09 10.48
CA PHE A 18 -3.28 -1.23 10.18
C PHE A 18 -4.22 -1.74 11.25
N ALA A 19 -4.17 -1.15 12.43
CA ALA A 19 -5.02 -1.55 13.53
C ALA A 19 -5.71 -0.33 14.14
N PRO A 20 -6.60 0.34 13.41
CA PRO A 20 -7.28 1.53 13.92
C PRO A 20 -8.14 1.16 15.12
N GLY A 21 -8.12 2.01 16.14
CA GLY A 21 -8.89 1.77 17.34
C GLY A 21 -8.24 0.83 18.34
N SER A 22 -7.07 0.32 18.02
CA SER A 22 -6.35 -0.58 18.93
C SER A 22 -5.68 0.15 20.09
N GLY A 23 -5.54 1.46 20.00
CA GLY A 23 -4.78 2.24 20.96
C GLY A 23 -3.28 2.19 20.73
N ALA A 24 -2.84 1.51 19.69
CA ALA A 24 -1.42 1.35 19.42
C ALA A 24 -0.78 2.57 18.76
N LYS A 25 -1.51 3.61 18.59
CA LYS A 25 -1.01 4.91 18.15
C LYS A 25 0.03 4.81 17.05
N LEU A 26 1.23 5.33 17.32
CA LEU A 26 2.30 5.38 16.32
C LEU A 26 2.77 4.00 15.89
N ALA A 27 2.74 3.04 16.82
CA ALA A 27 3.20 1.69 16.51
C ALA A 27 2.33 1.02 15.44
N GLY A 28 1.11 1.49 15.26
CA GLY A 28 0.22 0.94 14.24
C GLY A 28 0.38 1.54 12.86
N ARG A 29 1.20 2.60 12.73
CA ARG A 29 1.39 3.25 11.43
C ARG A 29 2.48 2.53 10.66
N ARG A 30 2.15 2.07 9.44
CA ARG A 30 3.07 1.31 8.61
C ARG A 30 2.91 1.69 7.15
N PRO A 31 3.98 1.54 6.35
CA PRO A 31 3.87 1.80 4.93
C PRO A 31 3.20 0.65 4.19
N ALA A 32 2.51 1.00 3.12
CA ALA A 32 1.87 0.03 2.25
C ALA A 32 1.78 0.63 0.86
N VAL A 33 1.64 -0.23 -0.15
CA VAL A 33 1.42 0.23 -1.51
C VAL A 33 -0.03 0.00 -1.90
N VAL A 34 -0.60 0.96 -2.61
CA VAL A 34 -1.97 0.89 -3.11
C VAL A 34 -1.93 0.19 -4.46
N VAL A 35 -2.73 -0.84 -4.62
CA VAL A 35 -2.75 -1.59 -5.88
C VAL A 35 -4.07 -1.45 -6.65
N SER A 36 -5.12 -0.94 -6.02
CA SER A 36 -6.38 -0.69 -6.73
C SER A 36 -6.42 0.73 -7.27
N PRO A 37 -7.11 0.95 -8.40
CA PRO A 37 -7.12 2.27 -9.03
C PRO A 37 -8.00 3.27 -8.28
N GLN A 38 -7.65 4.55 -8.42
CA GLN A 38 -8.33 5.63 -7.72
C GLN A 38 -9.83 5.64 -8.00
N ALA A 39 -10.24 5.32 -9.22
CA ALA A 39 -11.66 5.31 -9.57
C ALA A 39 -12.43 4.33 -8.69
N TYR A 40 -11.88 3.15 -8.47
CA TYR A 40 -12.48 2.16 -7.58
C TYR A 40 -12.46 2.68 -6.13
N ASN A 41 -11.32 3.20 -5.71
CA ASN A 41 -11.12 3.63 -4.33
C ASN A 41 -12.07 4.77 -3.95
N THR A 42 -12.29 5.69 -4.88
CA THR A 42 -13.23 6.79 -4.67
C THR A 42 -14.66 6.29 -4.54
N ARG A 43 -15.04 5.41 -5.45
CA ARG A 43 -16.43 4.96 -5.54
C ARG A 43 -16.82 4.06 -4.36
N VAL A 44 -15.91 3.18 -3.97
CA VAL A 44 -16.23 2.16 -2.98
C VAL A 44 -15.85 2.59 -1.56
N GLY A 45 -14.88 3.49 -1.42
CA GLY A 45 -14.39 3.90 -0.11
C GLY A 45 -13.38 2.94 0.49
N LEU A 46 -12.98 1.92 -0.26
CA LEU A 46 -11.96 0.98 0.13
C LEU A 46 -10.82 1.07 -0.87
N ALA A 47 -9.67 0.53 -0.51
CA ALA A 47 -8.57 0.34 -1.45
C ALA A 47 -7.88 -0.97 -1.11
N LEU A 48 -7.26 -1.57 -2.10
CA LEU A 48 -6.49 -2.79 -1.92
C LEU A 48 -5.04 -2.40 -1.67
N PHE A 49 -4.49 -2.85 -0.55
CA PHE A 49 -3.16 -2.50 -0.09
C PHE A 49 -2.30 -3.76 0.03
N CYS A 50 -1.01 -3.61 -0.28
CA CYS A 50 -0.02 -4.63 0.04
C CYS A 50 0.96 -4.02 1.04
N PRO A 51 1.22 -4.67 2.17
CA PRO A 51 2.11 -4.11 3.19
C PRO A 51 3.55 -4.11 2.73
N ILE A 52 4.32 -3.18 3.27
CA ILE A 52 5.76 -3.08 3.04
C ILE A 52 6.44 -3.44 4.35
N VAL A 53 7.38 -4.37 4.29
CA VAL A 53 8.16 -4.78 5.46
C VAL A 53 9.61 -4.38 5.27
N THR A 54 10.31 -4.16 6.37
CA THR A 54 11.71 -3.72 6.32
C THR A 54 12.67 -4.86 6.04
N GLU A 55 12.32 -6.06 6.41
CA GLU A 55 13.19 -7.22 6.26
C GLU A 55 12.91 -7.93 4.95
N VAL A 56 13.90 -7.98 4.06
CA VAL A 56 13.77 -8.64 2.77
C VAL A 56 14.32 -10.05 2.92
N LYS A 57 13.48 -11.05 2.66
CA LYS A 57 13.85 -12.46 2.87
C LYS A 57 14.09 -13.23 1.57
N GLY A 58 13.86 -12.62 0.41
CA GLY A 58 13.98 -13.30 -0.86
C GLY A 58 12.79 -14.20 -1.18
N TYR A 59 11.70 -14.00 -0.54
CA TYR A 59 10.48 -14.74 -0.71
C TYR A 59 9.87 -14.45 -2.09
N PRO A 60 9.30 -15.48 -2.77
CA PRO A 60 8.85 -15.30 -4.16
C PRO A 60 7.80 -14.21 -4.38
N PHE A 61 6.99 -13.90 -3.38
CA PHE A 61 5.96 -12.87 -3.52
C PHE A 61 6.37 -11.52 -2.96
N GLU A 62 7.65 -11.36 -2.61
CA GLU A 62 8.20 -10.06 -2.26
C GLU A 62 8.60 -9.29 -3.51
N VAL A 63 8.37 -7.99 -3.47
CA VAL A 63 8.86 -7.08 -4.50
C VAL A 63 9.74 -6.04 -3.79
N PRO A 64 11.06 -6.13 -3.94
CA PRO A 64 11.95 -5.17 -3.28
C PRO A 64 11.72 -3.76 -3.79
N LEU A 65 11.78 -2.79 -2.89
CA LEU A 65 11.66 -1.39 -3.25
C LEU A 65 12.98 -0.88 -3.82
N PRO A 66 12.92 0.04 -4.79
CA PRO A 66 14.15 0.68 -5.28
C PRO A 66 14.86 1.42 -4.15
N PRO A 67 16.20 1.47 -4.18
CA PRO A 67 16.97 2.03 -3.06
C PRO A 67 16.85 3.53 -2.90
N ASP A 68 16.37 4.24 -3.91
CA ASP A 68 16.29 5.70 -3.87
C ASP A 68 14.96 6.23 -3.34
N LEU A 69 14.06 5.36 -2.90
CA LEU A 69 12.79 5.80 -2.33
C LEU A 69 12.96 6.12 -0.85
N PRO A 70 12.10 7.02 -0.32
CA PRO A 70 12.13 7.33 1.12
C PRO A 70 11.70 6.17 2.01
N VAL A 71 11.08 5.14 1.43
CA VAL A 71 10.66 3.94 2.15
C VAL A 71 11.51 2.79 1.64
N GLN A 72 12.03 2.00 2.56
CA GLN A 72 12.90 0.87 2.24
C GLN A 72 12.25 -0.44 2.63
N GLY A 73 12.62 -1.51 1.95
CA GLY A 73 12.15 -2.85 2.28
C GLY A 73 11.55 -3.56 1.07
N ALA A 74 10.51 -4.35 1.32
CA ALA A 74 9.87 -5.13 0.27
C ALA A 74 8.35 -5.13 0.44
N ILE A 75 7.67 -5.14 -0.69
CA ILE A 75 6.21 -5.24 -0.75
C ILE A 75 5.85 -6.72 -0.69
N LEU A 76 4.89 -7.07 0.17
CA LEU A 76 4.40 -8.45 0.26
C LEU A 76 3.14 -8.59 -0.59
N ALA A 77 3.31 -9.02 -1.83
CA ALA A 77 2.20 -9.08 -2.78
C ALA A 77 1.14 -10.11 -2.38
N ASP A 78 1.53 -11.16 -1.67
CA ASP A 78 0.58 -12.19 -1.24
C ASP A 78 -0.19 -11.83 0.02
N GLN A 79 0.03 -10.64 0.57
CA GLN A 79 -0.71 -10.18 1.74
C GLN A 79 -1.58 -8.98 1.43
N ALA A 80 -2.12 -8.95 0.24
CA ALA A 80 -3.03 -7.90 -0.17
C ALA A 80 -4.29 -7.92 0.68
N VAL A 81 -4.74 -6.75 1.10
CA VAL A 81 -5.91 -6.62 1.95
C VAL A 81 -6.70 -5.38 1.54
N SER A 82 -8.03 -5.52 1.56
CA SER A 82 -8.94 -4.43 1.23
C SER A 82 -9.32 -3.72 2.53
N LEU A 83 -9.03 -2.43 2.61
CA LEU A 83 -9.25 -1.65 3.83
C LEU A 83 -9.86 -0.30 3.48
N ASP A 84 -10.61 0.25 4.45
CA ASP A 84 -11.17 1.59 4.37
C ASP A 84 -10.02 2.58 4.55
N TRP A 85 -9.65 3.26 3.48
CA TRP A 85 -8.48 4.13 3.50
C TRP A 85 -8.66 5.37 4.35
N ARG A 86 -9.91 5.79 4.61
CA ARG A 86 -10.15 6.91 5.51
C ARG A 86 -10.02 6.47 6.96
N ALA A 87 -10.65 5.36 7.30
CA ALA A 87 -10.59 4.84 8.68
C ALA A 87 -9.18 4.50 9.09
N HIS A 88 -8.37 4.01 8.14
CA HIS A 88 -6.98 3.66 8.40
C HIS A 88 -6.03 4.84 8.19
N ARG A 89 -6.56 6.01 7.86
CA ARG A 89 -5.83 7.27 7.79
C ARG A 89 -4.63 7.20 6.85
N ALA A 90 -4.88 6.72 5.65
CA ALA A 90 -3.84 6.59 4.63
C ALA A 90 -3.35 7.96 4.19
N GLU A 91 -2.03 8.16 4.23
CA GLU A 91 -1.38 9.40 3.80
C GLU A 91 -0.30 9.05 2.80
N ARG A 92 -0.29 9.75 1.68
CA ARG A 92 0.69 9.47 0.63
C ARG A 92 2.09 9.89 1.04
N ILE A 93 3.06 9.00 0.83
CA ILE A 93 4.47 9.29 1.05
C ILE A 93 5.16 9.57 -0.28
N CYS A 94 4.99 8.69 -1.25
CA CYS A 94 5.65 8.78 -2.55
C CYS A 94 4.95 7.85 -3.53
N SER A 95 5.49 7.76 -4.74
CA SER A 95 4.96 6.86 -5.77
C SER A 95 5.94 5.74 -6.02
N LEU A 96 5.40 4.55 -6.23
CA LEU A 96 6.19 3.39 -6.63
C LEU A 96 6.40 3.46 -8.15
N PRO A 97 7.61 3.21 -8.65
CA PRO A 97 7.84 3.21 -10.09
C PRO A 97 6.99 2.17 -10.82
N PRO A 98 6.63 2.43 -12.07
CA PRO A 98 5.75 1.52 -12.83
C PRO A 98 6.26 0.09 -12.94
N SER A 99 7.58 -0.10 -13.03
CA SER A 99 8.13 -1.46 -13.14
C SER A 99 7.80 -2.30 -11.91
N GLU A 100 7.91 -1.71 -10.73
CA GLU A 100 7.58 -2.43 -9.50
C GLU A 100 6.09 -2.64 -9.35
N ILE A 101 5.27 -1.68 -9.80
CA ILE A 101 3.82 -1.86 -9.80
C ILE A 101 3.44 -3.04 -10.67
N GLU A 102 4.01 -3.14 -11.87
CA GLU A 102 3.73 -4.25 -12.77
C GLU A 102 4.13 -5.59 -12.15
N GLU A 103 5.23 -5.60 -11.44
CA GLU A 103 5.68 -6.81 -10.76
C GLU A 103 4.71 -7.22 -9.67
N VAL A 104 4.23 -6.29 -8.87
CA VAL A 104 3.25 -6.57 -7.81
C VAL A 104 1.97 -7.09 -8.43
N LEU A 105 1.47 -6.44 -9.47
CA LEU A 105 0.23 -6.85 -10.13
C LEU A 105 0.37 -8.22 -10.76
N GLY A 106 1.53 -8.53 -11.33
CA GLY A 106 1.79 -9.85 -11.90
C GLY A 106 1.73 -10.94 -10.85
N LYS A 107 2.30 -10.69 -9.68
CA LYS A 107 2.28 -11.67 -8.60
C LYS A 107 0.86 -11.84 -8.04
N LEU A 108 0.10 -10.75 -7.93
CA LEU A 108 -1.29 -10.82 -7.51
C LEU A 108 -2.12 -11.63 -8.50
N ARG A 109 -1.89 -11.41 -9.79
CA ARG A 109 -2.60 -12.13 -10.83
C ARG A 109 -2.33 -13.63 -10.72
N ALA A 110 -1.12 -14.01 -10.40
CA ALA A 110 -0.76 -15.42 -10.24
C ALA A 110 -1.52 -16.09 -9.11
N LEU A 111 -1.97 -15.32 -8.12
CA LEU A 111 -2.71 -15.85 -6.98
C LEU A 111 -4.22 -15.91 -7.23
N THR A 112 -4.71 -15.25 -8.28
CA THR A 112 -6.15 -15.13 -8.51
C THR A 112 -6.63 -15.82 -9.76
N VAL A 113 -5.75 -16.45 -10.50
CA VAL A 113 -6.10 -17.16 -11.74
C VAL A 113 -6.26 -18.63 -11.50
#